data_bb1796b57e5d1ce2183660d48ede0260
#
_entry.id   bb1796b57e5d1ce2183660d48ede0260
#
_cell.length_a   1.000
_cell.length_b   1.000
_cell.length_c   1.000
_cell.angle_alpha   90.00
_cell.angle_beta   90.00
_cell.angle_gamma   90.00
#
_symmetry.space_group_name_H-M   'P 1'
#
loop_
_entity.id
_entity.type
_entity.pdbx_description
1 polymer ?
#
loop_
_entity_poly.entity_id
_entity_poly.type
_entity_poly.pdbx_seq_one_letter_code
_entity_poly.pdbx_strand_id
1 'polypeptide(L)'
;LGVLFASKNVKEFFQTYDKLILLSKYDKTLLDSAEQQIEEIEVTKKILAEKKKQIVESKQLQQKKTQVVQNSKTKRQYYLSKLTKQEQELQAQIDEYNSQVTQIENEIKLLALGSIGEDYVGGTLVWPVPGRTSLTSLYGMRVHPITGAYKLHTGIDISAPLGTYFVAAANGVVSKATYNTAYGNMVIIDHGGGVQTLYAHGNSILVQVGDEVKAGTPVLEVGSTGYSTGPHAHFEIRINGQTVNPLD
;
A
#
# COMPACT_ATOMS: atom_id res chain seq x y z
N LEU A 1 95.28 -3.20 8.98
CA LEU A 1 96.58 -3.20 9.67
C LEU A 1 97.75 -2.78 8.75
N GLY A 2 97.91 -3.34 7.56
CA GLY A 2 98.99 -2.99 6.58
C GLY A 2 99.12 -1.52 6.28
N VAL A 3 98.05 -0.74 6.22
CA VAL A 3 98.04 0.70 5.92
C VAL A 3 98.60 1.49 7.08
N LEU A 4 98.52 1.05 8.33
CA LEU A 4 99.09 1.67 9.49
C LEU A 4 100.64 1.54 9.53
N PHE A 5 101.13 0.39 9.11
CA PHE A 5 102.56 0.09 9.09
C PHE A 5 103.31 0.74 7.92
N ALA A 6 102.64 1.31 6.95
CA ALA A 6 103.15 2.02 5.81
C ALA A 6 103.43 3.52 6.13
N SER A 7 103.16 4.00 7.34
CA SER A 7 103.34 5.40 7.81
C SER A 7 104.82 5.76 7.91
N LYS A 8 105.18 6.93 7.37
CA LYS A 8 106.61 7.39 7.30
C LYS A 8 107.10 7.99 8.65
N ASN A 9 106.15 8.35 9.52
CA ASN A 9 106.51 8.93 10.85
C ASN A 9 105.38 8.70 11.85
N VAL A 10 105.54 8.88 13.12
CA VAL A 10 104.64 8.67 14.23
C VAL A 10 103.35 9.54 14.10
N LYS A 11 103.50 10.77 13.63
CA LYS A 11 102.37 11.68 13.44
C LYS A 11 101.39 11.16 12.33
N GLU A 12 101.89 10.69 11.24
CA GLU A 12 101.15 10.10 10.13
C GLU A 12 100.48 8.78 10.55
N PHE A 13 101.15 7.97 11.40
CA PHE A 13 100.57 6.78 11.98
C PHE A 13 99.31 7.08 12.80
N PHE A 14 99.39 8.05 13.73
CA PHE A 14 98.23 8.43 14.54
C PHE A 14 97.12 9.07 13.71
N GLN A 15 97.43 9.91 12.74
CA GLN A 15 96.40 10.43 11.81
C GLN A 15 95.71 9.36 11.00
N THR A 16 96.44 8.36 10.57
CA THR A 16 95.85 7.22 9.81
C THR A 16 95.02 6.29 10.71
N TYR A 17 95.51 6.09 11.94
CA TYR A 17 94.78 5.34 12.95
C TYR A 17 93.44 5.99 13.32
N ASP A 18 93.40 7.31 13.54
CA ASP A 18 92.18 8.06 13.82
C ASP A 18 91.21 7.98 12.65
N LYS A 19 91.69 8.09 11.43
CA LYS A 19 90.84 7.91 10.21
C LYS A 19 90.27 6.51 10.11
N LEU A 20 91.04 5.48 10.45
CA LEU A 20 90.57 4.11 10.43
C LEU A 20 89.49 3.82 11.52
N ILE A 21 89.69 4.41 12.71
CA ILE A 21 88.67 4.36 13.77
C ILE A 21 87.36 5.05 13.30
N LEU A 22 87.46 6.23 12.70
CA LEU A 22 86.31 6.98 12.18
C LEU A 22 85.63 6.20 11.10
N LEU A 23 86.34 5.62 10.14
CA LEU A 23 85.81 4.79 9.09
C LEU A 23 85.10 3.56 9.67
N SER A 24 85.71 2.84 10.60
CA SER A 24 85.14 1.69 11.28
C SER A 24 83.82 2.02 12.03
N LYS A 25 83.80 3.20 12.70
CA LYS A 25 82.54 3.70 13.32
C LYS A 25 81.48 4.01 12.29
N TYR A 26 81.83 4.58 11.15
CA TYR A 26 80.95 4.89 10.05
C TYR A 26 80.35 3.57 9.44
N ASP A 27 81.28 2.64 9.16
CA ASP A 27 80.86 1.32 8.62
C ASP A 27 79.93 0.60 9.60
N LYS A 28 80.15 0.65 10.90
CA LYS A 28 79.28 0.08 11.91
C LYS A 28 77.94 0.74 11.92
N THR A 29 77.86 2.09 11.89
CA THR A 29 76.54 2.78 11.80
C THR A 29 75.77 2.47 10.51
N LEU A 30 76.45 2.29 9.42
CA LEU A 30 75.85 1.91 8.15
C LEU A 30 75.29 0.48 8.22
N LEU A 31 76.00 -0.48 8.79
CA LEU A 31 75.57 -1.84 9.00
C LEU A 31 74.33 -1.89 9.93
N ASP A 32 74.41 -1.19 11.10
CA ASP A 32 73.32 -1.11 12.06
C ASP A 32 72.02 -0.54 11.36
N SER A 33 72.20 0.50 10.53
CA SER A 33 71.08 1.08 9.74
C SER A 33 70.54 0.11 8.69
N ALA A 34 71.40 -0.63 8.02
CA ALA A 34 70.99 -1.63 7.04
C ALA A 34 70.20 -2.81 7.67
N GLU A 35 70.67 -3.28 8.84
CA GLU A 35 69.95 -4.30 9.59
C GLU A 35 68.58 -3.83 10.02
N GLN A 36 68.45 -2.60 10.53
CA GLN A 36 67.17 -2.01 10.89
C GLN A 36 66.20 -1.93 9.68
N GLN A 37 66.71 -1.49 8.52
CA GLN A 37 65.88 -1.45 7.30
C GLN A 37 65.40 -2.86 6.84
N ILE A 38 66.27 -3.85 6.98
CA ILE A 38 65.90 -5.24 6.67
C ILE A 38 64.76 -5.72 7.58
N GLU A 39 64.84 -5.43 8.90
CA GLU A 39 63.78 -5.78 9.83
C GLU A 39 62.47 -5.05 9.52
N GLU A 40 62.49 -3.76 9.21
CA GLU A 40 61.32 -2.98 8.79
C GLU A 40 60.69 -3.55 7.50
N ILE A 41 61.52 -3.95 6.54
CA ILE A 41 61.04 -4.62 5.30
C ILE A 41 60.34 -5.93 5.60
N GLU A 42 60.89 -6.74 6.49
CA GLU A 42 60.26 -8.02 6.86
C GLU A 42 58.94 -7.84 7.57
N VAL A 43 58.81 -6.89 8.49
CA VAL A 43 57.56 -6.50 9.15
C VAL A 43 56.54 -6.03 8.13
N THR A 44 56.98 -5.14 7.24
CA THR A 44 56.11 -4.60 6.17
C THR A 44 55.60 -5.71 5.23
N LYS A 45 56.46 -6.68 4.87
CA LYS A 45 56.07 -7.84 4.07
C LYS A 45 54.98 -8.68 4.75
N LYS A 46 55.10 -8.93 6.06
CA LYS A 46 54.10 -9.65 6.85
C LYS A 46 52.76 -8.93 6.87
N ILE A 47 52.78 -7.60 7.13
CA ILE A 47 51.56 -6.77 7.12
C ILE A 47 50.90 -6.78 5.72
N LEU A 48 51.70 -6.68 4.67
CA LEU A 48 51.19 -6.69 3.29
C LEU A 48 50.54 -8.05 2.93
N ALA A 49 51.14 -9.16 3.38
CA ALA A 49 50.58 -10.48 3.17
C ALA A 49 49.22 -10.64 3.87
N GLU A 50 49.09 -10.18 5.10
CA GLU A 50 47.84 -10.21 5.85
C GLU A 50 46.78 -9.30 5.23
N LYS A 51 47.13 -8.10 4.83
CA LYS A 51 46.20 -7.21 4.09
C LYS A 51 45.73 -7.79 2.79
N LYS A 52 46.60 -8.46 2.01
CA LYS A 52 46.21 -9.16 0.79
C LYS A 52 45.19 -10.25 1.06
N LYS A 53 45.37 -11.05 2.13
CA LYS A 53 44.43 -12.07 2.56
C LYS A 53 43.07 -11.47 2.89
N GLN A 54 43.02 -10.40 3.70
CA GLN A 54 41.79 -9.71 4.07
C GLN A 54 41.05 -9.14 2.86
N ILE A 55 41.76 -8.59 1.88
CA ILE A 55 41.16 -8.08 0.63
C ILE A 55 40.53 -9.21 -0.16
N VAL A 56 41.17 -10.39 -0.28
CA VAL A 56 40.59 -11.53 -0.97
C VAL A 56 39.33 -12.02 -0.28
N GLU A 57 39.34 -12.16 1.04
CA GLU A 57 38.19 -12.58 1.84
C GLU A 57 37.03 -11.56 1.72
N SER A 58 37.32 -10.27 1.82
CA SER A 58 36.35 -9.19 1.64
C SER A 58 35.72 -9.20 0.24
N LYS A 59 36.54 -9.42 -0.81
CA LYS A 59 36.06 -9.53 -2.20
C LYS A 59 35.13 -10.74 -2.38
N GLN A 60 35.47 -11.88 -1.81
CA GLN A 60 34.62 -13.08 -1.84
C GLN A 60 33.28 -12.82 -1.12
N LEU A 61 33.31 -12.20 0.05
CA LEU A 61 32.10 -11.83 0.80
C LEU A 61 31.23 -10.86 0.01
N GLN A 62 31.84 -9.86 -0.62
CA GLN A 62 31.13 -8.91 -1.47
C GLN A 62 30.45 -9.60 -2.68
N GLN A 63 31.15 -10.54 -3.32
CA GLN A 63 30.58 -11.33 -4.42
C GLN A 63 29.36 -12.14 -3.96
N LYS A 64 29.44 -12.81 -2.80
CA LYS A 64 28.31 -13.54 -2.21
C LYS A 64 27.13 -12.62 -1.93
N LYS A 65 27.37 -11.45 -1.32
CA LYS A 65 26.32 -10.44 -1.06
C LYS A 65 25.67 -9.95 -2.34
N THR A 66 26.45 -9.65 -3.37
CA THR A 66 25.95 -9.23 -4.68
C THR A 66 25.06 -10.29 -5.30
N GLN A 67 25.45 -11.57 -5.23
CA GLN A 67 24.61 -12.68 -5.73
C GLN A 67 23.28 -12.79 -4.98
N VAL A 68 23.29 -12.65 -3.65
CA VAL A 68 22.05 -12.67 -2.83
C VAL A 68 21.13 -11.49 -3.22
N VAL A 69 21.69 -10.29 -3.37
CA VAL A 69 20.93 -9.11 -3.80
C VAL A 69 20.33 -9.30 -5.18
N GLN A 70 21.10 -9.84 -6.13
CA GLN A 70 20.61 -10.11 -7.49
C GLN A 70 19.47 -11.14 -7.50
N ASN A 71 19.61 -12.22 -6.74
CA ASN A 71 18.56 -13.24 -6.60
C ASN A 71 17.29 -12.64 -5.98
N SER A 72 17.44 -11.80 -4.94
CA SER A 72 16.32 -11.10 -4.30
C SER A 72 15.62 -10.13 -5.26
N LYS A 73 16.40 -9.39 -6.08
CA LYS A 73 15.88 -8.50 -7.12
C LYS A 73 15.05 -9.25 -8.16
N THR A 74 15.57 -10.37 -8.67
CA THR A 74 14.85 -11.22 -9.63
C THR A 74 13.55 -11.77 -9.05
N LYS A 75 13.60 -12.24 -7.80
CA LYS A 75 12.43 -12.73 -7.08
C LYS A 75 11.37 -11.64 -6.88
N ARG A 76 11.81 -10.43 -6.52
CA ARG A 76 10.92 -9.27 -6.39
C ARG A 76 10.26 -8.89 -7.71
N GLN A 77 11.01 -8.90 -8.81
CA GLN A 77 10.46 -8.62 -10.16
C GLN A 77 9.41 -9.66 -10.57
N TYR A 78 9.66 -10.93 -10.28
CA TYR A 78 8.67 -12.00 -10.51
C TYR A 78 7.38 -11.77 -9.73
N TYR A 79 7.45 -11.44 -8.44
CA TYR A 79 6.26 -11.16 -7.65
C TYR A 79 5.52 -9.88 -8.09
N LEU A 80 6.25 -8.84 -8.49
CA LEU A 80 5.64 -7.63 -9.04
C LEU A 80 4.87 -7.93 -10.33
N SER A 81 5.44 -8.69 -11.26
CA SER A 81 4.74 -9.05 -12.51
C SER A 81 3.49 -9.90 -12.24
N LYS A 82 3.56 -10.81 -11.26
CA LYS A 82 2.40 -11.61 -10.85
C LYS A 82 1.32 -10.75 -10.21
N LEU A 83 1.70 -9.79 -9.37
CA LEU A 83 0.76 -8.86 -8.72
C LEU A 83 0.06 -7.98 -9.75
N THR A 84 0.79 -7.43 -10.72
CA THR A 84 0.22 -6.62 -11.82
C THR A 84 -0.80 -7.43 -12.64
N LYS A 85 -0.51 -8.71 -12.89
CA LYS A 85 -1.47 -9.58 -13.59
C LYS A 85 -2.75 -9.81 -12.78
N GLN A 86 -2.62 -10.07 -11.47
CA GLN A 86 -3.77 -10.23 -10.59
C GLN A 86 -4.60 -8.94 -10.48
N GLU A 87 -3.95 -7.79 -10.47
CA GLU A 87 -4.60 -6.47 -10.47
C GLU A 87 -5.41 -6.25 -11.76
N GLN A 88 -4.87 -6.62 -12.92
CA GLN A 88 -5.60 -6.56 -14.20
C GLN A 88 -6.80 -7.51 -14.25
N GLU A 89 -6.64 -8.74 -13.74
CA GLU A 89 -7.73 -9.72 -13.64
C GLU A 89 -8.84 -9.21 -12.72
N LEU A 90 -8.48 -8.60 -11.59
CA LEU A 90 -9.45 -8.03 -10.65
C LEU A 90 -10.15 -6.81 -11.25
N GLN A 91 -9.42 -5.95 -11.97
CA GLN A 91 -10.02 -4.80 -12.65
C GLN A 91 -11.04 -5.24 -13.70
N ALA A 92 -10.74 -6.27 -14.49
CA ALA A 92 -11.68 -6.84 -15.46
C ALA A 92 -12.96 -7.37 -14.78
N GLN A 93 -12.84 -8.02 -13.62
CA GLN A 93 -14.01 -8.45 -12.84
C GLN A 93 -14.82 -7.25 -12.33
N ILE A 94 -14.17 -6.19 -11.87
CA ILE A 94 -14.84 -4.96 -11.44
C ILE A 94 -15.61 -4.33 -12.61
N ASP A 95 -15.03 -4.29 -13.79
CA ASP A 95 -15.67 -3.73 -14.98
C ASP A 95 -16.90 -4.57 -15.41
N GLU A 96 -16.79 -5.90 -15.33
CA GLU A 96 -17.91 -6.80 -15.57
C GLU A 96 -19.04 -6.58 -14.55
N TYR A 97 -18.72 -6.48 -13.25
CA TYR A 97 -19.72 -6.19 -12.22
C TYR A 97 -20.38 -4.82 -12.38
N ASN A 98 -19.63 -3.81 -12.78
CA ASN A 98 -20.20 -2.49 -13.08
C ASN A 98 -21.17 -2.55 -14.25
N SER A 99 -20.90 -3.36 -15.27
CA SER A 99 -21.82 -3.61 -16.39
C SER A 99 -23.11 -4.26 -15.91
N GLN A 100 -23.03 -5.28 -15.05
CA GLN A 100 -24.20 -5.94 -14.46
C GLN A 100 -25.02 -4.98 -13.60
N VAL A 101 -24.38 -4.11 -12.82
CA VAL A 101 -25.05 -3.06 -12.03
C VAL A 101 -25.85 -2.13 -12.96
N THR A 102 -25.25 -1.67 -14.06
CA THR A 102 -25.92 -0.82 -15.04
C THR A 102 -27.12 -1.51 -15.70
N GLN A 103 -27.03 -2.82 -15.98
CA GLN A 103 -28.18 -3.58 -16.51
C GLN A 103 -29.32 -3.65 -15.50
N ILE A 104 -29.00 -3.92 -14.22
CA ILE A 104 -30.00 -3.95 -13.14
C ILE A 104 -30.65 -2.58 -12.95
N GLU A 105 -29.87 -1.49 -12.99
CA GLU A 105 -30.39 -0.14 -12.92
C GLU A 105 -31.36 0.19 -14.08
N ASN A 106 -31.02 -0.26 -15.28
CA ASN A 106 -31.94 -0.12 -16.45
C ASN A 106 -33.20 -0.95 -16.30
N GLU A 107 -33.11 -2.17 -15.75
CA GLU A 107 -34.27 -3.02 -15.48
C GLU A 107 -35.19 -2.38 -14.41
N ILE A 108 -34.61 -1.84 -13.33
CA ILE A 108 -35.34 -1.09 -12.31
C ILE A 108 -36.06 0.12 -12.93
N LYS A 109 -35.37 0.84 -13.84
CA LYS A 109 -35.94 1.99 -14.54
C LYS A 109 -37.15 1.57 -15.40
N LEU A 110 -37.06 0.44 -16.11
CA LEU A 110 -38.16 -0.09 -16.91
C LEU A 110 -39.36 -0.51 -16.03
N LEU A 111 -39.09 -1.15 -14.89
CA LEU A 111 -40.13 -1.53 -13.91
C LEU A 111 -40.80 -0.29 -13.30
N ALA A 112 -40.02 0.75 -12.96
CA ALA A 112 -40.52 2.04 -12.45
C ALA A 112 -41.40 2.75 -13.51
N LEU A 113 -41.05 2.66 -14.81
CA LEU A 113 -41.87 3.20 -15.90
C LEU A 113 -43.20 2.42 -16.06
N GLY A 114 -43.22 1.14 -15.68
CA GLY A 114 -44.48 0.32 -15.65
C GLY A 114 -45.41 0.70 -14.50
N SER A 115 -44.92 1.33 -13.44
CA SER A 115 -45.66 1.87 -12.29
C SER A 115 -46.22 3.28 -12.52
N ILE A 116 -46.03 3.86 -13.73
CA ILE A 116 -46.57 5.18 -14.10
C ILE A 116 -48.12 5.09 -14.14
N GLY A 117 -48.73 5.44 -13.05
CA GLY A 117 -50.19 5.43 -12.92
C GLY A 117 -50.70 5.36 -11.49
N GLU A 118 -49.84 4.99 -10.54
CA GLU A 118 -50.20 5.00 -9.11
C GLU A 118 -49.66 6.28 -8.45
N ASP A 119 -50.54 6.95 -7.70
CA ASP A 119 -50.17 8.15 -6.94
C ASP A 119 -49.12 7.80 -5.89
N TYR A 120 -48.25 8.76 -5.57
CA TYR A 120 -47.32 8.63 -4.45
C TYR A 120 -48.05 8.41 -3.13
N VAL A 121 -47.82 7.29 -2.47
CA VAL A 121 -48.46 6.90 -1.22
C VAL A 121 -47.52 6.93 0.01
N GLY A 122 -46.27 7.30 -0.20
CA GLY A 122 -45.21 7.24 0.83
C GLY A 122 -45.40 8.18 2.00
N GLY A 123 -46.09 9.29 1.84
CA GLY A 123 -46.22 10.33 2.87
C GLY A 123 -44.94 11.17 3.00
N THR A 124 -44.70 11.80 4.15
CA THR A 124 -43.50 12.59 4.42
C THR A 124 -42.31 11.64 4.65
N LEU A 125 -41.18 11.90 3.95
CA LEU A 125 -39.94 11.15 4.14
C LEU A 125 -39.38 11.38 5.55
N VAL A 126 -39.03 10.31 6.23
CA VAL A 126 -38.33 10.33 7.51
C VAL A 126 -36.86 9.99 7.31
N TRP A 127 -36.02 10.49 8.22
CA TRP A 127 -34.59 10.18 8.16
C TRP A 127 -34.33 8.68 8.32
N PRO A 128 -33.54 8.06 7.40
CA PRO A 128 -33.48 6.61 7.32
C PRO A 128 -32.63 5.93 8.41
N VAL A 129 -31.82 6.68 9.15
CA VAL A 129 -31.01 6.15 10.28
C VAL A 129 -31.30 6.98 11.53
N PRO A 130 -32.29 6.58 12.35
CA PRO A 130 -32.71 7.36 13.52
C PRO A 130 -31.55 7.67 14.47
N GLY A 131 -31.42 8.94 14.86
CA GLY A 131 -30.38 9.40 15.80
C GLY A 131 -28.97 9.49 15.21
N ARG A 132 -28.78 9.26 13.91
CA ARG A 132 -27.49 9.37 13.21
C ARG A 132 -27.62 10.35 12.04
N THR A 133 -26.98 11.52 12.16
CA THR A 133 -27.05 12.59 11.16
C THR A 133 -25.69 12.94 10.53
N SER A 134 -24.62 12.30 11.00
CA SER A 134 -23.26 12.52 10.47
C SER A 134 -23.09 11.87 9.11
N LEU A 135 -22.85 12.68 8.09
CA LEU A 135 -22.59 12.23 6.72
C LEU A 135 -21.09 12.01 6.50
N THR A 136 -20.72 10.85 5.95
CA THR A 136 -19.34 10.53 5.56
C THR A 136 -19.08 10.79 4.09
N SER A 137 -20.15 10.79 3.26
CA SER A 137 -20.07 11.16 1.85
C SER A 137 -21.39 11.72 1.34
N LEU A 138 -21.30 12.73 0.50
CA LEU A 138 -22.45 13.37 -0.13
C LEU A 138 -22.73 12.78 -1.52
N TYR A 139 -23.97 13.01 -2.01
CA TYR A 139 -24.35 12.78 -3.41
C TYR A 139 -23.50 13.66 -4.33
N GLY A 140 -23.09 13.13 -5.49
CA GLY A 140 -22.39 13.89 -6.52
C GLY A 140 -21.11 13.25 -7.03
N MET A 141 -20.46 13.92 -7.96
CA MET A 141 -19.23 13.44 -8.60
C MET A 141 -18.06 13.41 -7.62
N ARG A 142 -17.45 12.25 -7.43
CA ARG A 142 -16.29 12.06 -6.54
C ARG A 142 -15.34 10.98 -7.05
N VAL A 143 -14.12 10.99 -6.53
CA VAL A 143 -13.20 9.85 -6.72
C VAL A 143 -13.70 8.69 -5.85
N HIS A 144 -13.95 7.54 -6.47
CA HIS A 144 -14.44 6.35 -5.76
C HIS A 144 -13.32 5.78 -4.86
N PRO A 145 -13.58 5.57 -3.54
CA PRO A 145 -12.54 5.26 -2.57
C PRO A 145 -11.84 3.90 -2.80
N ILE A 146 -12.51 2.95 -3.48
CA ILE A 146 -11.97 1.61 -3.75
C ILE A 146 -11.36 1.53 -5.15
N THR A 147 -12.07 2.05 -6.18
CA THR A 147 -11.64 1.90 -7.58
C THR A 147 -10.76 3.05 -8.07
N GLY A 148 -10.72 4.19 -7.37
CA GLY A 148 -10.02 5.40 -7.81
C GLY A 148 -10.68 6.12 -9.00
N ALA A 149 -11.76 5.59 -9.58
CA ALA A 149 -12.45 6.19 -10.70
C ALA A 149 -13.25 7.43 -10.29
N TYR A 150 -13.24 8.46 -11.13
CA TYR A 150 -14.09 9.64 -10.93
C TYR A 150 -15.50 9.34 -11.44
N LYS A 151 -16.46 9.16 -10.53
CA LYS A 151 -17.84 8.80 -10.87
C LYS A 151 -18.86 9.40 -9.90
N LEU A 152 -20.11 9.36 -10.31
CA LEU A 152 -21.24 9.81 -9.50
C LEU A 152 -21.42 8.88 -8.28
N HIS A 153 -21.50 9.47 -7.10
CA HIS A 153 -22.03 8.85 -5.90
C HIS A 153 -23.53 9.05 -5.90
N THR A 154 -24.28 7.97 -6.03
CA THR A 154 -25.71 7.95 -6.33
C THR A 154 -26.61 8.22 -5.12
N GLY A 155 -26.01 8.38 -3.93
CA GLY A 155 -26.71 8.60 -2.67
C GLY A 155 -25.90 9.39 -1.67
N ILE A 156 -26.25 9.24 -0.42
CA ILE A 156 -25.48 9.75 0.74
C ILE A 156 -25.03 8.59 1.61
N ASP A 157 -23.85 8.73 2.23
CA ASP A 157 -23.35 7.79 3.20
C ASP A 157 -23.47 8.37 4.60
N ILE A 158 -24.21 7.69 5.47
CA ILE A 158 -24.51 8.10 6.85
C ILE A 158 -23.64 7.25 7.78
N SER A 159 -22.85 7.90 8.64
CA SER A 159 -22.03 7.21 9.63
C SER A 159 -22.92 6.51 10.66
N ALA A 160 -22.81 5.19 10.73
CA ALA A 160 -23.53 4.40 11.70
C ALA A 160 -22.76 3.12 12.06
N PRO A 161 -22.77 2.69 13.34
CA PRO A 161 -22.18 1.43 13.75
C PRO A 161 -22.85 0.21 13.09
N LEU A 162 -22.10 -0.88 12.99
CA LEU A 162 -22.63 -2.18 12.58
C LEU A 162 -23.87 -2.55 13.42
N GLY A 163 -24.91 -3.07 12.77
CA GLY A 163 -26.15 -3.50 13.43
C GLY A 163 -27.11 -2.38 13.80
N THR A 164 -26.80 -1.11 13.47
CA THR A 164 -27.78 -0.01 13.61
C THR A 164 -28.94 -0.24 12.65
N TYR A 165 -30.17 -0.02 13.10
CA TYR A 165 -31.34 -0.15 12.22
C TYR A 165 -31.35 0.92 11.15
N PHE A 166 -31.51 0.47 9.91
CA PHE A 166 -31.74 1.27 8.73
C PHE A 166 -33.24 1.11 8.41
N VAL A 167 -33.98 2.21 8.51
CA VAL A 167 -35.46 2.16 8.50
C VAL A 167 -36.02 2.71 7.21
N ALA A 168 -37.20 2.22 6.81
CA ALA A 168 -37.94 2.73 5.67
C ALA A 168 -38.18 4.23 5.78
N ALA A 169 -37.77 5.00 4.78
CA ALA A 169 -37.92 6.46 4.77
C ALA A 169 -39.37 6.91 4.54
N ALA A 170 -40.20 6.06 3.95
CA ALA A 170 -41.60 6.34 3.67
C ALA A 170 -42.42 5.03 3.68
N ASN A 171 -43.79 5.13 3.63
CA ASN A 171 -44.61 3.97 3.42
C ASN A 171 -44.41 3.44 1.99
N GLY A 172 -44.53 2.14 1.80
CA GLY A 172 -44.38 1.54 0.47
C GLY A 172 -44.31 0.03 0.51
N VAL A 173 -43.96 -0.56 -0.62
CA VAL A 173 -43.82 -2.02 -0.81
C VAL A 173 -42.35 -2.32 -1.14
N VAL A 174 -41.79 -3.34 -0.53
CA VAL A 174 -40.45 -3.82 -0.84
C VAL A 174 -40.41 -4.41 -2.23
N SER A 175 -39.82 -3.71 -3.18
CA SER A 175 -39.66 -4.14 -4.57
C SER A 175 -38.45 -5.04 -4.80
N LYS A 176 -37.40 -4.89 -3.92
CA LYS A 176 -36.19 -5.70 -3.98
C LYS A 176 -35.58 -5.90 -2.61
N ALA A 177 -35.13 -7.12 -2.30
CA ALA A 177 -34.40 -7.48 -1.09
C ALA A 177 -33.39 -8.57 -1.49
N THR A 178 -32.12 -8.21 -1.68
CA THR A 178 -31.11 -9.10 -2.27
C THR A 178 -29.69 -8.69 -1.96
N TYR A 179 -28.73 -9.55 -2.28
CA TYR A 179 -27.31 -9.21 -2.31
C TYR A 179 -26.88 -8.77 -3.72
N ASN A 180 -26.13 -7.71 -3.81
CA ASN A 180 -25.47 -7.21 -5.02
C ASN A 180 -24.00 -6.95 -4.74
N THR A 181 -23.10 -7.22 -5.68
CA THR A 181 -21.66 -7.09 -5.46
C THR A 181 -21.23 -5.66 -5.12
N ALA A 182 -21.87 -4.65 -5.73
CA ALA A 182 -21.54 -3.24 -5.45
C ALA A 182 -22.22 -2.75 -4.17
N TYR A 183 -23.55 -2.96 -4.04
CA TYR A 183 -24.35 -2.48 -2.91
C TYR A 183 -24.34 -3.39 -1.68
N GLY A 184 -23.78 -4.61 -1.78
CA GLY A 184 -23.88 -5.60 -0.73
C GLY A 184 -25.32 -6.09 -0.53
N ASN A 185 -25.71 -6.37 0.72
CA ASN A 185 -27.11 -6.58 1.09
C ASN A 185 -27.86 -5.27 0.91
N MET A 186 -28.90 -5.30 0.09
CA MET A 186 -29.67 -4.11 -0.27
C MET A 186 -31.16 -4.35 -0.26
N VAL A 187 -31.91 -3.30 0.01
CA VAL A 187 -33.38 -3.25 -0.07
C VAL A 187 -33.75 -2.06 -0.95
N ILE A 188 -34.77 -2.23 -1.79
CA ILE A 188 -35.42 -1.14 -2.53
C ILE A 188 -36.88 -1.16 -2.14
N ILE A 189 -37.44 0.00 -1.81
CA ILE A 189 -38.83 0.21 -1.47
C ILE A 189 -39.44 1.10 -2.56
N ASP A 190 -40.57 0.66 -3.11
CA ASP A 190 -41.40 1.46 -4.02
C ASP A 190 -42.50 2.18 -3.21
N HIS A 191 -42.56 3.50 -3.37
CA HIS A 191 -43.49 4.37 -2.66
C HIS A 191 -44.65 4.87 -3.53
N GLY A 192 -44.77 4.33 -4.77
CA GLY A 192 -45.72 4.82 -5.77
C GLY A 192 -45.22 6.12 -6.44
N GLY A 193 -45.95 6.55 -7.48
CA GLY A 193 -45.61 7.78 -8.22
C GLY A 193 -44.22 7.83 -8.82
N GLY A 194 -43.55 6.69 -9.06
CA GLY A 194 -42.18 6.60 -9.55
C GLY A 194 -41.13 6.90 -8.52
N VAL A 195 -41.47 7.02 -7.23
CA VAL A 195 -40.54 7.30 -6.13
C VAL A 195 -40.10 6.00 -5.46
N GLN A 196 -38.76 5.83 -5.38
CA GLN A 196 -38.16 4.65 -4.72
C GLN A 196 -37.04 5.11 -3.79
N THR A 197 -36.83 4.33 -2.73
CA THR A 197 -35.64 4.47 -1.88
C THR A 197 -34.81 3.19 -1.88
N LEU A 198 -33.47 3.35 -1.83
CA LEU A 198 -32.52 2.25 -1.77
C LEU A 198 -31.68 2.33 -0.49
N TYR A 199 -31.52 1.20 0.15
CA TYR A 199 -30.77 0.97 1.38
C TYR A 199 -29.70 -0.06 1.09
N ALA A 200 -28.41 0.26 1.32
CA ALA A 200 -27.30 -0.62 0.95
C ALA A 200 -26.25 -0.80 2.03
N HIS A 201 -25.28 -1.66 1.73
CA HIS A 201 -24.17 -2.10 2.58
C HIS A 201 -24.60 -2.81 3.86
N GLY A 202 -25.82 -3.38 3.87
CA GLY A 202 -26.41 -4.02 5.06
C GLY A 202 -25.62 -5.23 5.55
N ASN A 203 -25.68 -5.43 6.88
CA ASN A 203 -25.27 -6.69 7.51
C ASN A 203 -26.35 -7.77 7.33
N SER A 204 -27.60 -7.44 7.62
CA SER A 204 -28.75 -8.34 7.54
C SER A 204 -29.94 -7.64 6.91
N ILE A 205 -30.62 -8.31 5.98
CA ILE A 205 -31.90 -7.89 5.41
C ILE A 205 -33.01 -8.35 6.35
N LEU A 206 -33.94 -7.45 6.71
CA LEU A 206 -34.99 -7.69 7.71
C LEU A 206 -36.39 -7.87 7.09
N VAL A 207 -36.49 -7.72 5.76
CA VAL A 207 -37.75 -7.74 5.01
C VAL A 207 -37.63 -8.60 3.77
N GLN A 208 -38.77 -8.95 3.17
CA GLN A 208 -38.86 -9.73 1.91
C GLN A 208 -39.55 -8.91 0.83
N VAL A 209 -39.31 -9.29 -0.44
CA VAL A 209 -39.99 -8.69 -1.58
C VAL A 209 -41.50 -8.90 -1.43
N GLY A 210 -42.27 -7.83 -1.62
CA GLY A 210 -43.72 -7.81 -1.45
C GLY A 210 -44.23 -7.39 -0.07
N ASP A 211 -43.31 -7.22 0.92
CA ASP A 211 -43.72 -6.72 2.24
C ASP A 211 -44.17 -5.27 2.13
N GLU A 212 -45.32 -4.96 2.76
CA GLU A 212 -45.75 -3.57 3.00
C GLU A 212 -45.04 -3.04 4.22
N VAL A 213 -44.38 -1.88 4.09
CA VAL A 213 -43.65 -1.22 5.14
C VAL A 213 -44.17 0.20 5.40
N LYS A 214 -44.12 0.63 6.64
CA LYS A 214 -44.43 2.00 7.05
C LYS A 214 -43.14 2.77 7.28
N ALA A 215 -43.18 4.09 7.13
CA ALA A 215 -42.08 4.97 7.53
C ALA A 215 -41.61 4.61 8.95
N GLY A 216 -40.30 4.45 9.13
CA GLY A 216 -39.70 4.04 10.41
C GLY A 216 -39.61 2.52 10.66
N THR A 217 -40.18 1.67 9.77
CA THR A 217 -40.02 0.20 9.88
C THR A 217 -38.56 -0.20 9.61
N PRO A 218 -37.89 -0.98 10.48
CA PRO A 218 -36.55 -1.52 10.20
C PRO A 218 -36.57 -2.43 8.99
N VAL A 219 -35.71 -2.15 7.99
CA VAL A 219 -35.64 -2.90 6.73
C VAL A 219 -34.28 -3.55 6.48
N LEU A 220 -33.24 -2.97 7.08
CA LEU A 220 -31.87 -3.44 6.97
C LEU A 220 -31.12 -3.14 8.26
N GLU A 221 -30.13 -3.93 8.61
CA GLU A 221 -29.11 -3.56 9.61
C GLU A 221 -27.89 -2.99 8.89
N VAL A 222 -27.36 -1.86 9.38
CA VAL A 222 -26.12 -1.26 8.86
C VAL A 222 -24.97 -2.25 8.93
N GLY A 223 -24.23 -2.35 7.85
CA GLY A 223 -23.09 -3.24 7.69
C GLY A 223 -21.94 -2.61 6.93
N SER A 224 -21.15 -3.46 6.29
CA SER A 224 -20.04 -3.11 5.40
C SER A 224 -19.89 -4.14 4.29
N THR A 225 -21.01 -4.63 3.74
CA THR A 225 -21.02 -5.60 2.64
C THR A 225 -20.95 -4.89 1.29
N GLY A 226 -20.50 -5.60 0.24
CA GLY A 226 -20.30 -5.01 -1.08
C GLY A 226 -19.08 -4.09 -1.15
N TYR A 227 -19.14 -3.05 -1.98
CA TYR A 227 -18.05 -2.07 -2.13
C TYR A 227 -18.08 -1.02 -1.01
N SER A 228 -17.71 -1.43 0.19
CA SER A 228 -17.66 -0.59 1.38
C SER A 228 -16.27 -0.60 2.00
N THR A 229 -15.84 0.55 2.53
CA THR A 229 -14.57 0.72 3.26
C THR A 229 -14.71 0.59 4.78
N GLY A 230 -15.95 0.47 5.28
CA GLY A 230 -16.25 0.35 6.70
C GLY A 230 -17.75 0.51 6.96
N PRO A 231 -18.25 0.24 8.19
CA PRO A 231 -19.68 0.30 8.50
C PRO A 231 -20.26 1.70 8.24
N HIS A 232 -21.27 1.77 7.39
CA HIS A 232 -22.06 2.97 7.08
C HIS A 232 -23.39 2.57 6.43
N ALA A 233 -24.33 3.49 6.39
CA ALA A 233 -25.61 3.35 5.70
C ALA A 233 -25.56 4.15 4.39
N HIS A 234 -25.62 3.48 3.26
CA HIS A 234 -25.75 4.13 1.95
C HIS A 234 -27.22 4.24 1.58
N PHE A 235 -27.68 5.47 1.38
CA PHE A 235 -29.09 5.79 1.12
C PHE A 235 -29.26 6.55 -0.19
N GLU A 236 -30.19 6.09 -1.04
CA GLU A 236 -30.57 6.75 -2.29
C GLU A 236 -32.06 7.05 -2.33
N ILE A 237 -32.41 8.16 -2.97
CA ILE A 237 -33.76 8.44 -3.47
C ILE A 237 -33.72 8.39 -4.99
N ARG A 238 -34.69 7.73 -5.57
CA ARG A 238 -34.85 7.60 -7.02
C ARG A 238 -36.24 8.10 -7.44
N ILE A 239 -36.25 8.96 -8.44
CA ILE A 239 -37.47 9.46 -9.06
C ILE A 239 -37.47 9.03 -10.52
N ASN A 240 -38.46 8.23 -10.93
CA ASN A 240 -38.56 7.64 -12.27
C ASN A 240 -37.24 6.92 -12.67
N GLY A 241 -36.66 6.17 -11.74
CA GLY A 241 -35.45 5.39 -11.92
C GLY A 241 -34.16 6.21 -11.96
N GLN A 242 -34.18 7.53 -11.77
CA GLN A 242 -33.00 8.40 -11.69
C GLN A 242 -32.70 8.75 -10.24
N THR A 243 -31.44 8.63 -9.84
CA THR A 243 -30.99 9.05 -8.50
C THR A 243 -31.01 10.56 -8.38
N VAL A 244 -31.51 11.04 -7.26
CA VAL A 244 -31.52 12.46 -6.89
C VAL A 244 -30.80 12.66 -5.58
N ASN A 245 -30.38 13.89 -5.29
CA ASN A 245 -29.73 14.19 -4.02
C ASN A 245 -30.72 14.04 -2.85
N PRO A 246 -30.48 13.12 -1.89
CA PRO A 246 -31.42 12.88 -0.78
C PRO A 246 -31.56 14.05 0.20
N LEU A 247 -30.76 15.10 0.05
CA LEU A 247 -30.78 16.29 0.93
C LEU A 247 -31.54 17.48 0.34
N ASP A 248 -32.01 17.38 -0.93
CA ASP A 248 -32.83 18.39 -1.57
C ASP A 248 -34.32 18.12 -1.26
#